data_1a21bf8325a9d4bb0d1c0b724d58dc19
#
_entry.id   1a21bf8325a9d4bb0d1c0b724d58dc19
#
_cell.length_a   1.000
_cell.length_b   1.000
_cell.length_c   1.000
_cell.angle_alpha   90.00
_cell.angle_beta   90.00
_cell.angle_gamma   90.00
#
_symmetry.space_group_name_H-M   'P 1'
#
loop_
_entity.id
_entity.type
_entity.pdbx_description
1 polymer ?
#
loop_
_entity_poly.entity_id
_entity_poly.type
_entity_poly.pdbx_seq_one_letter_code
_entity_poly.pdbx_strand_id
1 'polypeptide(L)'
;MKLHGYFRSSAAFRVRIALNLKGLDYDHASIHLRRGEQRAPDYLKLNPQALVPALVEGDLVLTQSLATIEYLDETYPNLPLLPNTPEGRARVRALAQIVACEIHPLGNLRVLQYLAKELKQDEPAVQRWFNHWIALGFGAFESLIAGHLETGRFCHGDQPTLADICLVPQVFNAKRYDLDLKPYPTLMRIFESCMAVPAFDRAQPDKQPDAE
;
A
#
# COMPACT_ATOMS: atom_id res chain seq x y z
N MET A 1 2.21 15.56 12.85
CA MET A 1 2.61 14.11 12.70
C MET A 1 3.91 14.00 11.95
N LYS A 2 4.68 12.91 12.13
CA LYS A 2 5.91 12.63 11.37
C LYS A 2 5.88 11.23 10.79
N LEU A 3 5.93 11.11 9.46
CA LEU A 3 5.92 9.83 8.74
C LEU A 3 7.35 9.43 8.36
N HIS A 4 7.85 8.40 9.01
CA HIS A 4 9.10 7.74 8.63
C HIS A 4 8.81 6.75 7.51
N GLY A 5 9.33 7.02 6.31
CA GLY A 5 9.00 6.27 5.12
C GLY A 5 10.11 6.24 4.09
N TYR A 6 9.82 5.61 2.96
CA TYR A 6 10.66 5.60 1.77
C TYR A 6 9.76 5.80 0.55
N PHE A 7 10.17 6.63 -0.38
CA PHE A 7 9.30 7.03 -1.51
C PHE A 7 8.71 5.83 -2.27
N ARG A 8 9.50 4.78 -2.54
CA ARG A 8 9.05 3.56 -3.24
C ARG A 8 8.35 2.53 -2.36
N SER A 9 8.28 2.74 -1.04
CA SER A 9 7.60 1.78 -0.16
C SER A 9 6.09 1.82 -0.39
N SER A 10 5.51 0.70 -0.85
CA SER A 10 4.05 0.57 -1.03
C SER A 10 3.30 0.74 0.28
N ALA A 11 3.85 0.25 1.40
CA ALA A 11 3.24 0.42 2.71
C ALA A 11 3.26 1.88 3.18
N ALA A 12 4.37 2.62 2.92
CA ALA A 12 4.43 4.06 3.19
C ALA A 12 3.48 4.83 2.25
N PHE A 13 3.38 4.43 0.97
CA PHE A 13 2.46 5.02 0.02
C PHE A 13 0.99 4.90 0.47
N ARG A 14 0.58 3.75 1.04
CA ARG A 14 -0.76 3.59 1.64
C ARG A 14 -1.02 4.63 2.73
N VAL A 15 -0.08 4.82 3.65
CA VAL A 15 -0.25 5.79 4.75
C VAL A 15 -0.27 7.23 4.23
N ARG A 16 0.57 7.57 3.23
CA ARG A 16 0.52 8.88 2.56
C ARG A 16 -0.85 9.16 1.95
N ILE A 17 -1.44 8.17 1.23
CA ILE A 17 -2.78 8.31 0.65
C ILE A 17 -3.80 8.58 1.76
N ALA A 18 -3.77 7.80 2.84
CA ALA A 18 -4.71 7.96 3.95
C ALA A 18 -4.60 9.34 4.61
N LEU A 19 -3.38 9.79 4.92
CA LEU A 19 -3.14 11.13 5.47
C LEU A 19 -3.67 12.22 4.53
N ASN A 20 -3.40 12.11 3.23
CA ASN A 20 -3.89 13.06 2.22
C ASN A 20 -5.41 13.05 2.08
N LEU A 21 -6.08 11.89 2.15
CA LEU A 21 -7.54 11.78 2.10
C LEU A 21 -8.18 12.41 3.34
N LYS A 22 -7.56 12.24 4.51
CA LYS A 22 -8.00 12.84 5.77
C LYS A 22 -7.66 14.33 5.88
N GLY A 23 -6.88 14.90 4.95
CA GLY A 23 -6.43 16.29 5.01
C GLY A 23 -5.47 16.56 6.17
N LEU A 24 -4.71 15.56 6.59
CA LEU A 24 -3.77 15.64 7.71
C LEU A 24 -2.36 15.98 7.22
N ASP A 25 -1.79 17.04 7.76
CA ASP A 25 -0.42 17.43 7.48
C ASP A 25 0.58 16.56 8.24
N TYR A 26 1.70 16.26 7.61
CA TYR A 26 2.76 15.47 8.20
C TYR A 26 4.13 15.87 7.64
N ASP A 27 5.15 15.78 8.50
CA ASP A 27 6.56 15.87 8.08
C ASP A 27 7.02 14.52 7.51
N HIS A 28 7.67 14.56 6.36
CA HIS A 28 8.30 13.37 5.78
C HIS A 28 9.71 13.17 6.35
N ALA A 29 9.98 11.98 6.89
CA ALA A 29 11.31 11.55 7.31
C ALA A 29 11.74 10.36 6.48
N SER A 30 12.70 10.57 5.59
CA SER A 30 13.21 9.51 4.72
C SER A 30 13.97 8.44 5.51
N ILE A 31 13.68 7.18 5.21
CA ILE A 31 14.42 5.99 5.68
C ILE A 31 14.79 5.17 4.46
N HIS A 32 16.00 5.35 3.97
CA HIS A 32 16.44 4.81 2.69
C HIS A 32 16.68 3.30 2.73
N LEU A 33 15.71 2.51 2.24
CA LEU A 33 15.70 1.04 2.35
C LEU A 33 16.89 0.36 1.64
N ARG A 34 17.35 0.89 0.51
CA ARG A 34 18.48 0.31 -0.23
C ARG A 34 19.82 0.53 0.49
N ARG A 35 19.93 1.61 1.28
CA ARG A 35 21.10 1.92 2.13
C ARG A 35 21.04 1.20 3.47
N GLY A 36 19.92 0.51 3.79
CA GLY A 36 19.77 -0.22 5.02
C GLY A 36 19.42 0.62 6.24
N GLU A 37 19.02 1.88 6.07
CA GLU A 37 18.74 2.82 7.15
C GLU A 37 17.62 2.35 8.10
N GLN A 38 16.70 1.50 7.63
CA GLN A 38 15.70 0.86 8.46
C GLN A 38 16.29 -0.07 9.55
N ARG A 39 17.57 -0.41 9.44
CA ARG A 39 18.30 -1.24 10.42
C ARG A 39 19.20 -0.41 11.34
N ALA A 40 19.21 0.91 11.18
CA ALA A 40 19.97 1.80 12.07
C ALA A 40 19.41 1.73 13.50
N PRO A 41 20.27 1.78 14.55
CA PRO A 41 19.84 1.66 15.93
C PRO A 41 18.73 2.62 16.33
N ASP A 42 18.78 3.86 15.84
CA ASP A 42 17.76 4.87 16.17
C ASP A 42 16.40 4.56 15.52
N TYR A 43 16.39 4.05 14.27
CA TYR A 43 15.13 3.64 13.66
C TYR A 43 14.55 2.38 14.30
N LEU A 44 15.39 1.43 14.74
CA LEU A 44 14.96 0.22 15.44
C LEU A 44 14.26 0.51 16.78
N LYS A 45 14.55 1.65 17.41
CA LYS A 45 13.81 2.12 18.60
C LYS A 45 12.37 2.49 18.26
N LEU A 46 12.12 3.00 17.04
CA LEU A 46 10.77 3.33 16.55
C LEU A 46 10.05 2.08 16.03
N ASN A 47 10.74 1.27 15.22
CA ASN A 47 10.16 0.05 14.66
C ASN A 47 11.15 -1.13 14.70
N PRO A 48 11.05 -1.99 15.73
CA PRO A 48 11.92 -3.17 15.86
C PRO A 48 11.84 -4.17 14.70
N GLN A 49 10.77 -4.09 13.86
CA GLN A 49 10.63 -4.94 12.67
C GLN A 49 11.59 -4.55 11.53
N ALA A 50 12.28 -3.40 11.63
CA ALA A 50 13.11 -2.83 10.56
C ALA A 50 12.33 -2.64 9.24
N LEU A 51 11.07 -2.21 9.33
CA LEU A 51 10.18 -1.94 8.21
C LEU A 51 9.69 -0.50 8.23
N VAL A 52 9.34 0.03 7.07
CA VAL A 52 8.62 1.31 6.92
C VAL A 52 7.20 1.01 6.45
N PRO A 53 6.21 1.88 6.79
CA PRO A 53 6.35 3.11 7.55
C PRO A 53 6.32 2.92 9.07
N ALA A 54 6.72 3.99 9.78
CA ALA A 54 6.31 4.28 11.14
C ALA A 54 5.75 5.71 11.17
N LEU A 55 4.57 5.90 11.74
CA LEU A 55 3.95 7.21 11.94
C LEU A 55 4.08 7.59 13.40
N VAL A 56 4.64 8.77 13.67
CA VAL A 56 4.80 9.32 15.03
C VAL A 56 3.82 10.47 15.20
N GLU A 57 2.99 10.39 16.25
CA GLU A 57 2.05 11.41 16.66
C GLU A 57 2.18 11.67 18.17
N GLY A 58 2.80 12.79 18.54
CA GLY A 58 3.22 13.01 19.93
C GLY A 58 4.15 11.88 20.40
N ASP A 59 3.77 11.19 21.47
CA ASP A 59 4.51 10.04 22.03
C ASP A 59 4.08 8.70 21.42
N LEU A 60 3.04 8.68 20.59
CA LEU A 60 2.55 7.47 19.96
C LEU A 60 3.34 7.12 18.71
N VAL A 61 3.79 5.87 18.59
CA VAL A 61 4.43 5.33 17.41
C VAL A 61 3.55 4.22 16.82
N LEU A 62 3.06 4.44 15.62
CA LEU A 62 2.21 3.52 14.88
C LEU A 62 3.03 2.81 13.81
N THR A 63 2.95 1.49 13.78
CA THR A 63 3.56 0.63 12.77
C THR A 63 2.50 -0.24 12.11
N GLN A 64 2.81 -0.87 10.97
CA GLN A 64 1.86 -1.60 10.13
C GLN A 64 0.84 -0.69 9.46
N SER A 65 0.94 -0.58 8.11
CA SER A 65 0.15 0.40 7.35
C SER A 65 -1.36 0.27 7.54
N LEU A 66 -1.91 -0.95 7.67
CA LEU A 66 -3.35 -1.13 7.87
C LEU A 66 -3.77 -0.64 9.27
N ALA A 67 -3.04 -1.02 10.31
CA ALA A 67 -3.32 -0.56 11.67
C ALA A 67 -3.22 0.97 11.79
N THR A 68 -2.19 1.55 11.16
CA THR A 68 -2.03 3.02 11.10
C THR A 68 -3.22 3.69 10.41
N ILE A 69 -3.69 3.12 9.28
CA ILE A 69 -4.82 3.69 8.54
C ILE A 69 -6.14 3.55 9.31
N GLU A 70 -6.38 2.41 9.96
CA GLU A 70 -7.57 2.25 10.82
C GLU A 70 -7.53 3.19 12.03
N TYR A 71 -6.38 3.38 12.67
CA TYR A 71 -6.21 4.40 13.71
C TYR A 71 -6.56 5.80 13.19
N LEU A 72 -6.04 6.18 12.02
CA LEU A 72 -6.37 7.48 11.41
C LEU A 72 -7.86 7.60 11.09
N ASP A 73 -8.51 6.51 10.67
CA ASP A 73 -9.94 6.50 10.35
C ASP A 73 -10.81 6.67 11.59
N GLU A 74 -10.44 6.03 12.70
CA GLU A 74 -11.16 6.11 13.98
C GLU A 74 -10.94 7.44 14.70
N THR A 75 -9.69 7.96 14.65
CA THR A 75 -9.32 9.20 15.36
C THR A 75 -9.77 10.45 14.59
N TYR A 76 -9.75 10.39 13.25
CA TYR A 76 -10.14 11.47 12.35
C TYR A 76 -11.32 11.02 11.47
N PRO A 77 -12.55 10.99 11.99
CA PRO A 77 -13.68 10.30 11.34
C PRO A 77 -14.20 10.97 10.06
N ASN A 78 -13.78 12.19 9.74
CA ASN A 78 -14.17 12.86 8.50
C ASN A 78 -13.65 12.09 7.28
N LEU A 79 -14.51 11.85 6.29
CA LEU A 79 -14.25 11.00 5.11
C LEU A 79 -13.86 9.58 5.53
N PRO A 80 -14.85 8.77 6.00
CA PRO A 80 -14.57 7.42 6.49
C PRO A 80 -13.97 6.54 5.38
N LEU A 81 -12.93 5.77 5.73
CA LEU A 81 -12.23 4.86 4.83
C LEU A 81 -12.81 3.44 4.86
N LEU A 82 -13.75 3.19 5.77
CA LEU A 82 -14.51 1.94 5.90
C LEU A 82 -16.01 2.25 5.85
N PRO A 83 -16.82 1.38 5.22
CA PRO A 83 -18.28 1.51 5.23
C PRO A 83 -18.89 1.42 6.63
N ASN A 84 -20.14 1.88 6.76
CA ASN A 84 -20.82 1.88 8.06
C ASN A 84 -21.35 0.49 8.46
N THR A 85 -21.63 -0.40 7.50
CA THR A 85 -22.18 -1.74 7.79
C THR A 85 -21.06 -2.75 8.10
N PRO A 86 -21.30 -3.73 8.99
CA PRO A 86 -20.33 -4.78 9.28
C PRO A 86 -19.92 -5.58 8.03
N GLU A 87 -20.89 -5.88 7.15
CA GLU A 87 -20.67 -6.62 5.90
C GLU A 87 -19.77 -5.83 4.93
N GLY A 88 -20.07 -4.53 4.74
CA GLY A 88 -19.27 -3.65 3.93
C GLY A 88 -17.84 -3.49 4.47
N ARG A 89 -17.68 -3.34 5.80
CA ARG A 89 -16.38 -3.29 6.47
C ARG A 89 -15.59 -4.58 6.27
N ALA A 90 -16.27 -5.75 6.39
CA ALA A 90 -15.64 -7.05 6.17
C ALA A 90 -15.16 -7.18 4.71
N ARG A 91 -15.99 -6.79 3.72
CA ARG A 91 -15.64 -6.81 2.30
C ARG A 91 -14.44 -5.91 1.99
N VAL A 92 -14.47 -4.66 2.45
CA VAL A 92 -13.37 -3.71 2.20
C VAL A 92 -12.07 -4.20 2.84
N ARG A 93 -12.11 -4.74 4.07
CA ARG A 93 -10.93 -5.32 4.71
C ARG A 93 -10.43 -6.57 3.98
N ALA A 94 -11.32 -7.44 3.51
CA ALA A 94 -10.93 -8.62 2.73
C ALA A 94 -10.16 -8.22 1.46
N LEU A 95 -10.67 -7.27 0.68
CA LEU A 95 -9.98 -6.73 -0.49
C LEU A 95 -8.63 -6.09 -0.14
N ALA A 96 -8.57 -5.29 0.92
CA ALA A 96 -7.33 -4.67 1.39
C ALA A 96 -6.30 -5.73 1.81
N GLN A 97 -6.72 -6.80 2.48
CA GLN A 97 -5.84 -7.87 2.97
C GLN A 97 -5.31 -8.75 1.84
N ILE A 98 -6.05 -9.00 0.76
CA ILE A 98 -5.49 -9.65 -0.44
C ILE A 98 -4.21 -8.94 -0.87
N VAL A 99 -4.23 -7.62 -0.91
CA VAL A 99 -3.05 -6.85 -1.30
C VAL A 99 -2.01 -6.80 -0.18
N ALA A 100 -2.42 -6.48 1.04
CA ALA A 100 -1.50 -6.18 2.14
C ALA A 100 -0.91 -7.42 2.81
N CYS A 101 -1.64 -8.56 2.80
CA CYS A 101 -1.27 -9.78 3.52
C CYS A 101 -0.88 -10.92 2.59
N GLU A 102 -1.41 -10.97 1.35
CA GLU A 102 -1.16 -12.09 0.44
C GLU A 102 -0.19 -11.72 -0.70
N ILE A 103 -0.26 -10.49 -1.24
CA ILE A 103 0.62 -10.06 -2.34
C ILE A 103 1.88 -9.38 -1.82
N HIS A 104 1.71 -8.26 -1.10
CA HIS A 104 2.81 -7.37 -0.71
C HIS A 104 3.91 -8.07 0.11
N PRO A 105 3.65 -8.94 1.09
CA PRO A 105 4.70 -9.58 1.87
C PRO A 105 5.61 -10.45 1.03
N LEU A 106 5.08 -11.13 0.01
CA LEU A 106 5.83 -12.02 -0.89
C LEU A 106 6.72 -11.24 -1.87
N GLY A 107 6.34 -10.00 -2.20
CA GLY A 107 7.13 -9.07 -3.01
C GLY A 107 7.95 -8.07 -2.19
N ASN A 108 8.02 -8.20 -0.87
CA ASN A 108 8.78 -7.29 -0.03
C ASN A 108 10.29 -7.38 -0.31
N LEU A 109 11.00 -6.24 -0.24
CA LEU A 109 12.43 -6.15 -0.52
C LEU A 109 13.26 -7.21 0.22
N ARG A 110 12.95 -7.51 1.50
CA ARG A 110 13.65 -8.52 2.29
C ARG A 110 13.49 -9.94 1.70
N VAL A 111 12.31 -10.25 1.14
CA VAL A 111 12.04 -11.54 0.49
C VAL A 111 12.80 -11.63 -0.83
N LEU A 112 12.73 -10.58 -1.67
CA LEU A 112 13.45 -10.55 -2.94
C LEU A 112 14.97 -10.61 -2.73
N GLN A 113 15.48 -9.93 -1.70
CA GLN A 113 16.89 -10.03 -1.31
C GLN A 113 17.28 -11.43 -0.84
N TYR A 114 16.41 -12.11 -0.08
CA TYR A 114 16.64 -13.49 0.35
C TYR A 114 16.68 -14.45 -0.85
N LEU A 115 15.74 -14.34 -1.77
CA LEU A 115 15.76 -15.13 -3.01
C LEU A 115 17.07 -14.94 -3.79
N ALA A 116 17.50 -13.70 -3.98
CA ALA A 116 18.71 -13.40 -4.75
C ALA A 116 20.00 -13.79 -4.02
N LYS A 117 20.12 -13.47 -2.72
CA LYS A 117 21.39 -13.61 -1.98
C LYS A 117 21.56 -14.98 -1.35
N GLU A 118 20.52 -15.51 -0.70
CA GLU A 118 20.59 -16.78 0.02
C GLU A 118 20.26 -17.97 -0.89
N LEU A 119 19.15 -17.87 -1.65
CA LEU A 119 18.74 -18.93 -2.57
C LEU A 119 19.39 -18.82 -3.97
N LYS A 120 20.27 -17.80 -4.18
CA LYS A 120 21.06 -17.61 -5.41
C LYS A 120 20.23 -17.57 -6.68
N GLN A 121 18.99 -17.05 -6.58
CA GLN A 121 18.14 -16.88 -7.75
C GLN A 121 18.60 -15.70 -8.60
N ASP A 122 18.57 -15.85 -9.92
CA ASP A 122 18.86 -14.78 -10.87
C ASP A 122 17.73 -13.73 -10.92
N GLU A 123 18.02 -12.59 -11.51
CA GLU A 123 17.05 -11.50 -11.64
C GLU A 123 15.75 -11.91 -12.35
N PRO A 124 15.79 -12.68 -13.49
CA PRO A 124 14.58 -13.20 -14.11
C PRO A 124 13.75 -14.11 -13.20
N ALA A 125 14.37 -14.94 -12.37
CA ALA A 125 13.64 -15.79 -11.42
C ALA A 125 12.97 -14.97 -10.32
N VAL A 126 13.66 -13.95 -9.79
CA VAL A 126 13.09 -13.03 -8.80
C VAL A 126 11.93 -12.24 -9.41
N GLN A 127 12.03 -11.80 -10.67
CA GLN A 127 10.95 -11.11 -11.37
C GLN A 127 9.74 -12.05 -11.60
N ARG A 128 9.98 -13.29 -12.02
CA ARG A 128 8.90 -14.31 -12.17
C ARG A 128 8.19 -14.55 -10.84
N TRP A 129 8.92 -14.70 -9.73
CA TRP A 129 8.35 -14.80 -8.38
C TRP A 129 7.44 -13.61 -8.09
N PHE A 130 7.93 -12.39 -8.28
CA PHE A 130 7.19 -11.17 -7.98
C PHE A 130 5.89 -11.08 -8.81
N ASN A 131 5.99 -11.30 -10.13
CA ASN A 131 4.85 -11.24 -11.03
C ASN A 131 3.84 -12.35 -10.79
N HIS A 132 4.30 -13.56 -10.42
CA HIS A 132 3.42 -14.69 -10.10
C HIS A 132 2.45 -14.35 -8.96
N TRP A 133 2.97 -13.84 -7.86
CA TRP A 133 2.14 -13.53 -6.69
C TRP A 133 1.22 -12.33 -6.91
N ILE A 134 1.66 -11.33 -7.66
CA ILE A 134 0.78 -10.22 -8.03
C ILE A 134 -0.33 -10.72 -8.96
N ALA A 135 -0.02 -11.50 -9.99
CA ALA A 135 -1.01 -12.00 -10.95
C ALA A 135 -2.08 -12.87 -10.25
N LEU A 136 -1.66 -13.75 -9.35
CA LEU A 136 -2.58 -14.59 -8.58
C LEU A 136 -3.51 -13.76 -7.72
N GLY A 137 -2.97 -12.80 -6.96
CA GLY A 137 -3.76 -11.94 -6.10
C GLY A 137 -4.66 -10.97 -6.88
N PHE A 138 -4.17 -10.41 -7.98
CA PHE A 138 -4.98 -9.54 -8.84
C PHE A 138 -6.11 -10.31 -9.55
N GLY A 139 -5.90 -11.57 -9.92
CA GLY A 139 -6.96 -12.42 -10.46
C GLY A 139 -8.10 -12.64 -9.46
N ALA A 140 -7.75 -12.94 -8.20
CA ALA A 140 -8.73 -13.06 -7.12
C ALA A 140 -9.42 -11.70 -6.84
N PHE A 141 -8.65 -10.61 -6.78
CA PHE A 141 -9.19 -9.26 -6.55
C PHE A 141 -10.16 -8.86 -7.67
N GLU A 142 -9.79 -9.01 -8.94
CA GLU A 142 -10.67 -8.73 -10.10
C GLU A 142 -11.96 -9.52 -10.01
N SER A 143 -11.90 -10.83 -9.69
CA SER A 143 -13.07 -11.69 -9.57
C SER A 143 -14.04 -11.23 -8.47
N LEU A 144 -13.53 -10.63 -7.40
CA LEU A 144 -14.34 -10.14 -6.28
C LEU A 144 -14.96 -8.77 -6.52
N ILE A 145 -14.41 -7.99 -7.45
CA ILE A 145 -14.93 -6.64 -7.75
C ILE A 145 -15.71 -6.60 -9.05
N ALA A 146 -15.38 -7.43 -10.05
CA ALA A 146 -16.05 -7.44 -11.33
C ALA A 146 -17.51 -7.86 -11.19
N GLY A 147 -18.43 -6.99 -11.61
CA GLY A 147 -19.88 -7.26 -11.56
C GLY A 147 -20.51 -7.32 -10.15
N HIS A 148 -19.74 -7.04 -9.09
CA HIS A 148 -20.29 -7.02 -7.73
C HIS A 148 -21.11 -5.74 -7.50
N LEU A 149 -22.29 -5.87 -6.89
CA LEU A 149 -23.24 -4.76 -6.70
C LEU A 149 -22.66 -3.60 -5.88
N GLU A 150 -21.81 -3.89 -4.91
CA GLU A 150 -21.15 -2.89 -4.08
C GLU A 150 -19.95 -2.22 -4.75
N THR A 151 -19.50 -2.72 -5.90
CA THR A 151 -18.41 -2.09 -6.67
C THR A 151 -18.96 -0.92 -7.47
N GLY A 152 -18.56 0.28 -7.10
CA GLY A 152 -18.94 1.50 -7.79
C GLY A 152 -17.78 2.12 -8.55
N ARG A 153 -17.63 3.42 -8.40
CA ARG A 153 -16.46 4.16 -8.91
C ARG A 153 -15.16 3.62 -8.32
N PHE A 154 -15.20 3.19 -7.06
CA PHE A 154 -14.08 2.60 -6.31
C PHE A 154 -14.36 1.13 -5.96
N CYS A 155 -13.49 0.50 -5.21
CA CYS A 155 -13.62 -0.90 -4.80
C CYS A 155 -14.93 -1.18 -4.05
N HIS A 156 -15.46 -0.16 -3.36
CA HIS A 156 -16.74 -0.24 -2.64
C HIS A 156 -17.42 1.14 -2.71
N GLY A 157 -18.48 1.25 -3.49
CA GLY A 157 -19.24 2.50 -3.68
C GLY A 157 -18.47 3.57 -4.44
N ASP A 158 -18.83 4.84 -4.15
CA ASP A 158 -18.38 6.00 -4.90
C ASP A 158 -17.41 6.92 -4.12
N GLN A 159 -16.92 6.44 -2.98
CA GLN A 159 -15.86 7.06 -2.19
C GLN A 159 -14.67 6.11 -2.02
N PRO A 160 -13.43 6.62 -2.02
CA PRO A 160 -12.26 5.80 -1.77
C PRO A 160 -12.30 5.13 -0.40
N THR A 161 -11.91 3.87 -0.35
CA THR A 161 -11.86 3.05 0.86
C THR A 161 -10.46 2.53 1.14
N LEU A 162 -10.28 1.83 2.26
CA LEU A 162 -9.05 1.12 2.60
C LEU A 162 -8.60 0.14 1.48
N ALA A 163 -9.56 -0.45 0.74
CA ALA A 163 -9.26 -1.34 -0.38
C ALA A 163 -8.53 -0.61 -1.52
N ASP A 164 -9.00 0.58 -1.87
CA ASP A 164 -8.41 1.44 -2.91
C ASP A 164 -7.02 1.93 -2.50
N ILE A 165 -6.87 2.30 -1.22
CA ILE A 165 -5.59 2.72 -0.63
C ILE A 165 -4.55 1.58 -0.73
N CYS A 166 -4.97 0.33 -0.56
CA CYS A 166 -4.09 -0.82 -0.71
C CYS A 166 -3.80 -1.15 -2.18
N LEU A 167 -4.80 -1.06 -3.03
CA LEU A 167 -4.72 -1.42 -4.45
C LEU A 167 -3.72 -0.55 -5.22
N VAL A 168 -3.83 0.78 -5.08
CA VAL A 168 -3.05 1.72 -5.91
C VAL A 168 -1.54 1.48 -5.82
N PRO A 169 -0.89 1.41 -4.64
CA PRO A 169 0.53 1.12 -4.54
C PRO A 169 0.94 -0.22 -5.15
N GLN A 170 0.04 -1.21 -5.15
CA GLN A 170 0.32 -2.52 -5.74
C GLN A 170 0.27 -2.49 -7.27
N VAL A 171 -0.62 -1.68 -7.87
CA VAL A 171 -0.63 -1.44 -9.32
C VAL A 171 0.65 -0.72 -9.76
N PHE A 172 1.16 0.23 -8.97
CA PHE A 172 2.48 0.83 -9.22
C PHE A 172 3.60 -0.20 -9.24
N ASN A 173 3.57 -1.17 -8.31
CA ASN A 173 4.52 -2.27 -8.33
C ASN A 173 4.37 -3.16 -9.58
N ALA A 174 3.14 -3.54 -9.94
CA ALA A 174 2.86 -4.36 -11.11
C ALA A 174 3.40 -3.71 -12.40
N LYS A 175 3.15 -2.40 -12.58
CA LYS A 175 3.67 -1.62 -13.70
C LYS A 175 5.21 -1.58 -13.72
N ARG A 176 5.85 -1.42 -12.56
CA ARG A 176 7.32 -1.37 -12.45
C ARG A 176 8.01 -2.68 -12.81
N TYR A 177 7.34 -3.80 -12.65
CA TYR A 177 7.83 -5.15 -12.99
C TYR A 177 7.23 -5.69 -14.28
N ASP A 178 6.67 -4.81 -15.11
CA ASP A 178 6.14 -5.11 -16.44
C ASP A 178 5.10 -6.25 -16.47
N LEU A 179 4.26 -6.35 -15.41
CA LEU A 179 3.15 -7.29 -15.41
C LEU A 179 2.08 -6.86 -16.42
N ASP A 180 1.59 -7.78 -17.23
CA ASP A 180 0.42 -7.52 -18.09
C ASP A 180 -0.83 -7.30 -17.25
N LEU A 181 -1.40 -6.10 -17.35
CA LEU A 181 -2.58 -5.68 -16.61
C LEU A 181 -3.89 -5.79 -17.38
N LYS A 182 -3.85 -6.20 -18.67
CA LYS A 182 -5.04 -6.38 -19.51
C LYS A 182 -6.07 -7.36 -18.92
N PRO A 183 -5.68 -8.43 -18.19
CA PRO A 183 -6.65 -9.35 -17.58
C PRO A 183 -7.48 -8.74 -16.44
N TYR A 184 -7.19 -7.52 -15.99
CA TYR A 184 -7.80 -6.91 -14.81
C TYR A 184 -8.50 -5.57 -15.15
N PRO A 185 -9.54 -5.57 -16.02
CA PRO A 185 -10.13 -4.32 -16.54
C PRO A 185 -10.88 -3.53 -15.46
N THR A 186 -11.57 -4.20 -14.52
CA THR A 186 -12.30 -3.50 -13.44
C THR A 186 -11.32 -2.89 -12.44
N LEU A 187 -10.29 -3.64 -12.06
CA LEU A 187 -9.22 -3.17 -11.20
C LEU A 187 -8.53 -1.95 -11.80
N MET A 188 -8.21 -1.98 -13.10
CA MET A 188 -7.56 -0.85 -13.77
C MET A 188 -8.46 0.38 -13.90
N ARG A 189 -9.76 0.20 -14.16
CA ARG A 189 -10.74 1.30 -14.13
C ARG A 189 -10.79 1.98 -12.75
N ILE A 190 -10.78 1.17 -11.68
CA ILE A 190 -10.76 1.69 -10.30
C ILE A 190 -9.44 2.42 -10.02
N PHE A 191 -8.31 1.86 -10.45
CA PHE A 191 -7.01 2.51 -10.34
C PHE A 191 -7.01 3.89 -10.99
N GLU A 192 -7.54 4.03 -12.21
CA GLU A 192 -7.65 5.31 -12.91
C GLU A 192 -8.57 6.29 -12.15
N SER A 193 -9.69 5.78 -11.60
CA SER A 193 -10.58 6.59 -10.76
C SER A 193 -9.88 7.12 -9.52
N CYS A 194 -9.04 6.30 -8.88
CA CYS A 194 -8.24 6.70 -7.73
C CYS A 194 -7.21 7.77 -8.12
N MET A 195 -6.51 7.58 -9.23
CA MET A 195 -5.48 8.53 -9.68
C MET A 195 -6.04 9.91 -10.07
N ALA A 196 -7.33 9.99 -10.39
CA ALA A 196 -8.03 11.27 -10.61
C ALA A 196 -8.32 12.02 -9.29
N VAL A 197 -8.13 11.39 -8.12
CA VAL A 197 -8.30 12.03 -6.80
C VAL A 197 -6.96 12.63 -6.36
N PRO A 198 -6.89 13.94 -6.07
CA PRO A 198 -5.61 14.61 -5.73
C PRO A 198 -4.85 13.98 -4.56
N ALA A 199 -5.53 13.33 -3.61
CA ALA A 199 -4.90 12.67 -2.48
C ALA A 199 -4.01 11.49 -2.89
N PHE A 200 -4.43 10.70 -3.89
CA PHE A 200 -3.63 9.61 -4.46
C PHE A 200 -2.50 10.15 -5.33
N ASP A 201 -2.80 11.14 -6.15
CA ASP A 201 -1.85 11.75 -7.06
C ASP A 201 -0.65 12.36 -6.30
N ARG A 202 -0.90 13.13 -5.23
CA ARG A 202 0.18 13.71 -4.39
C ARG A 202 1.00 12.68 -3.64
N ALA A 203 0.43 11.50 -3.36
CA ALA A 203 1.12 10.45 -2.60
C ALA A 203 2.06 9.59 -3.46
N GLN A 204 2.10 9.77 -4.79
CA GLN A 204 2.94 8.99 -5.70
C GLN A 204 4.43 9.01 -5.30
N PRO A 205 5.17 7.93 -5.60
CA PRO A 205 6.59 7.84 -5.25
C PRO A 205 7.45 8.98 -5.80
N ASP A 206 7.27 9.34 -7.07
CA ASP A 206 8.04 10.37 -7.78
C ASP A 206 7.73 11.80 -7.32
N LYS A 207 6.65 11.99 -6.54
CA LYS A 207 6.26 13.27 -5.94
C LYS A 207 6.74 13.45 -4.49
N GLN A 208 7.48 12.48 -3.96
CA GLN A 208 7.97 12.57 -2.60
C GLN A 208 9.30 13.31 -2.51
N PRO A 209 9.60 13.98 -1.38
CA PRO A 209 10.85 14.75 -1.21
C PRO A 209 12.13 13.93 -1.34
N ASP A 210 12.05 12.61 -1.09
CA ASP A 210 13.15 11.66 -1.16
C ASP A 210 13.17 10.85 -2.48
N ALA A 211 12.44 11.30 -3.51
CA ALA A 211 12.44 10.65 -4.82
C ALA A 211 13.82 10.78 -5.52
N GLU A 212 14.27 9.67 -6.15
CA GLU A 212 15.55 9.55 -6.87
C GLU A 212 15.31 9.22 -8.35
#